data_68ddf8beb0a010a70bbee043cfa7018e
#
_entry.id   68ddf8beb0a010a70bbee043cfa7018e
#
_cell.length_a   1.000
_cell.length_b   1.000
_cell.length_c   1.000
_cell.angle_alpha   90.00
_cell.angle_beta   90.00
_cell.angle_gamma   90.00
#
_symmetry.space_group_name_H-M   'P 1'
#
loop_
_entity.id
_entity.type
_entity.pdbx_description
1 polymer ?
#
loop_
_entity_poly.entity_id
_entity_poly.type
_entity_poly.pdbx_seq_one_letter_code
_entity_poly.pdbx_strand_id
1 'polypeptide(L)'
;MDVKKIGSVFTSAEIELIVHATESLDKLIDALSSTLGVRGSTLTREVLTGHHGNEIILLKGGVVGDDARSLADRLMVSLSSEDILHIYRNFDLYTDNRSSFYIRISKQEMVKGRIRLSQSDAVRIRFKLAKRMHRASLEALRSALVG
;
A
#
# COMPACT_ATOMS: atom_id res chain seq x y z
N MET A 1 18.06 -10.71 -2.12
CA MET A 1 16.81 -10.30 -2.83
C MET A 1 16.92 -8.84 -3.21
N ASP A 2 16.62 -8.52 -4.45
CA ASP A 2 16.56 -7.16 -4.93
C ASP A 2 15.29 -6.47 -4.41
N VAL A 3 15.39 -5.21 -3.97
CA VAL A 3 14.24 -4.42 -3.51
C VAL A 3 13.13 -4.35 -4.56
N LYS A 4 13.47 -4.36 -5.84
CA LYS A 4 12.52 -4.33 -6.95
C LYS A 4 11.71 -5.62 -7.11
N LYS A 5 12.07 -6.69 -6.40
CA LYS A 5 11.44 -8.01 -6.47
C LYS A 5 11.00 -8.53 -5.12
N ILE A 6 10.85 -7.66 -4.13
CA ILE A 6 10.43 -8.10 -2.79
C ILE A 6 9.00 -8.65 -2.77
N GLY A 7 8.22 -8.37 -3.80
CA GLY A 7 6.84 -8.86 -3.90
C GLY A 7 6.71 -10.36 -3.79
N SER A 8 7.77 -11.12 -4.12
CA SER A 8 7.75 -12.59 -4.05
C SER A 8 7.50 -13.14 -2.65
N VAL A 9 7.71 -12.37 -1.59
CA VAL A 9 7.44 -12.82 -0.21
C VAL A 9 5.97 -12.64 0.19
N PHE A 10 5.17 -11.95 -0.62
CA PHE A 10 3.77 -11.66 -0.29
C PHE A 10 2.81 -12.59 -1.01
N THR A 11 1.70 -12.91 -0.35
CA THR A 11 0.62 -13.75 -0.90
C THR A 11 -0.64 -12.97 -1.22
N SER A 12 -0.87 -11.87 -0.52
CA SER A 12 -2.05 -11.03 -0.73
C SER A 12 -1.78 -9.60 -0.27
N ALA A 13 -2.64 -8.69 -0.70
CA ALA A 13 -2.60 -7.31 -0.24
C ALA A 13 -4.03 -6.78 -0.13
N GLU A 14 -4.24 -5.93 0.87
CA GLU A 14 -5.48 -5.19 1.08
C GLU A 14 -5.19 -3.70 0.93
N ILE A 15 -6.08 -2.99 0.23
CA ILE A 15 -5.96 -1.56 -0.01
C ILE A 15 -7.19 -0.88 0.59
N GLU A 16 -6.97 0.21 1.32
CA GLU A 16 -8.04 0.96 1.95
C GLU A 16 -7.72 2.44 1.92
N LEU A 17 -8.69 3.25 1.55
CA LEU A 17 -8.58 4.70 1.64
C LEU A 17 -9.96 5.33 1.86
N ILE A 18 -9.95 6.50 2.47
CA ILE A 18 -11.16 7.30 2.67
C ILE A 18 -11.18 8.41 1.64
N VAL A 19 -12.32 8.55 0.95
CA VAL A 19 -12.56 9.65 0.01
C VAL A 19 -13.48 10.65 0.71
N HIS A 20 -12.96 11.85 0.94
CA HIS A 20 -13.72 12.93 1.57
C HIS A 20 -14.67 13.60 0.55
N ALA A 21 -15.69 14.27 1.06
CA ALA A 21 -16.71 14.92 0.22
C ALA A 21 -16.13 15.92 -0.79
N THR A 22 -14.99 16.53 -0.47
CA THR A 22 -14.33 17.50 -1.34
C THR A 22 -13.38 16.88 -2.37
N GLU A 23 -13.14 15.58 -2.29
CA GLU A 23 -12.22 14.87 -3.17
C GLU A 23 -12.98 14.22 -4.35
N SER A 24 -12.26 14.03 -5.46
CA SER A 24 -12.81 13.33 -6.63
C SER A 24 -12.54 11.83 -6.50
N LEU A 25 -13.62 11.05 -6.37
CA LEU A 25 -13.55 9.60 -6.35
C LEU A 25 -12.89 9.04 -7.61
N ASP A 26 -13.30 9.56 -8.78
CA ASP A 26 -12.80 9.09 -10.07
C ASP A 26 -11.29 9.35 -10.21
N LYS A 27 -10.82 10.51 -9.78
CA LYS A 27 -9.37 10.82 -9.82
C LYS A 27 -8.56 9.89 -8.93
N LEU A 28 -9.09 9.53 -7.77
CA LEU A 28 -8.41 8.61 -6.86
C LEU A 28 -8.38 7.18 -7.43
N ILE A 29 -9.48 6.72 -8.00
CA ILE A 29 -9.53 5.40 -8.64
C ILE A 29 -8.56 5.35 -9.83
N ASP A 30 -8.58 6.39 -10.68
CA ASP A 30 -7.66 6.47 -11.82
C ASP A 30 -6.20 6.50 -11.39
N ALA A 31 -5.89 7.22 -10.31
CA ALA A 31 -4.54 7.29 -9.77
C ALA A 31 -4.07 5.94 -9.20
N LEU A 32 -4.94 5.19 -8.52
CA LEU A 32 -4.64 3.84 -8.07
C LEU A 32 -4.29 2.92 -9.24
N SER A 33 -5.04 3.03 -10.34
CA SER A 33 -4.79 2.25 -11.53
C SER A 33 -3.48 2.64 -12.22
N SER A 34 -3.26 3.94 -12.44
CA SER A 34 -2.11 4.42 -13.19
C SER A 34 -0.79 4.30 -12.42
N THR A 35 -0.81 4.49 -11.11
CA THR A 35 0.42 4.44 -10.29
C THR A 35 0.73 3.05 -9.78
N LEU A 36 -0.28 2.32 -9.30
CA LEU A 36 -0.09 1.04 -8.63
C LEU A 36 -0.66 -0.16 -9.38
N GLY A 37 -1.35 0.08 -10.49
CA GLY A 37 -1.97 -0.99 -11.26
C GLY A 37 -3.20 -1.63 -10.58
N VAL A 38 -3.78 -0.96 -9.60
CA VAL A 38 -4.98 -1.44 -8.91
C VAL A 38 -6.20 -1.08 -9.73
N ARG A 39 -6.94 -2.08 -10.19
CA ARG A 39 -8.12 -1.87 -11.03
C ARG A 39 -9.31 -1.43 -10.18
N GLY A 40 -10.06 -0.44 -10.69
CA GLY A 40 -11.28 0.01 -10.03
C GLY A 40 -12.30 -1.09 -9.78
N SER A 41 -12.33 -2.11 -10.65
CA SER A 41 -13.23 -3.26 -10.51
C SER A 41 -12.94 -4.14 -9.28
N THR A 42 -11.75 -4.03 -8.70
CA THR A 42 -11.39 -4.77 -7.47
C THR A 42 -11.76 -4.01 -6.21
N LEU A 43 -12.24 -2.76 -6.34
CA LEU A 43 -12.58 -1.90 -5.22
C LEU A 43 -14.07 -1.96 -4.92
N THR A 44 -14.40 -2.02 -3.65
CA THR A 44 -15.77 -1.85 -3.15
C THR A 44 -15.89 -0.50 -2.47
N ARG A 45 -17.11 0.04 -2.48
CA ARG A 45 -17.44 1.35 -1.91
C ARG A 45 -18.40 1.17 -0.75
N GLU A 46 -18.09 1.82 0.35
CA GLU A 46 -18.99 1.91 1.49
C GLU A 46 -19.22 3.39 1.81
N VAL A 47 -20.47 3.83 1.76
CA VAL A 47 -20.81 5.22 2.06
C VAL A 47 -21.01 5.34 3.57
N LEU A 48 -20.27 6.24 4.19
CA LEU A 48 -20.30 6.51 5.62
C LEU A 48 -20.70 7.96 5.86
N THR A 49 -21.27 8.24 7.02
CA THR A 49 -21.54 9.61 7.44
C THR A 49 -20.36 10.11 8.27
N GLY A 50 -19.77 11.22 7.83
CA GLY A 50 -18.67 11.84 8.54
C GLY A 50 -19.11 12.51 9.84
N HIS A 51 -18.14 12.96 10.62
CA HIS A 51 -18.35 13.54 11.96
C HIS A 51 -19.27 14.77 11.94
N HIS A 52 -19.30 15.52 10.84
CA HIS A 52 -20.13 16.69 10.66
C HIS A 52 -21.36 16.46 9.74
N GLY A 53 -21.78 15.20 9.59
CA GLY A 53 -22.93 14.86 8.75
C GLY A 53 -22.64 14.76 7.26
N ASN A 54 -21.43 15.05 6.80
CA ASN A 54 -21.02 14.94 5.40
C ASN A 54 -20.78 13.48 5.02
N GLU A 55 -21.06 13.15 3.77
CA GLU A 55 -20.78 11.81 3.25
C GLU A 55 -19.28 11.63 3.00
N ILE A 56 -18.77 10.47 3.39
CA ILE A 56 -17.44 10.00 3.03
C ILE A 56 -17.57 8.61 2.42
N ILE A 57 -16.64 8.25 1.55
CA ILE A 57 -16.61 6.94 0.93
C ILE A 57 -15.37 6.19 1.39
N LEU A 58 -15.60 4.98 1.92
CA LEU A 58 -14.52 4.06 2.21
C LEU A 58 -14.33 3.14 1.00
N LEU A 59 -13.16 3.23 0.37
CA LEU A 59 -12.76 2.33 -0.71
C LEU A 59 -11.92 1.22 -0.11
N LYS A 60 -12.28 -0.02 -0.42
CA LYS A 60 -11.52 -1.21 -0.02
C LYS A 60 -11.34 -2.13 -1.20
N GLY A 61 -10.19 -2.76 -1.29
CA GLY A 61 -9.94 -3.77 -2.30
C GLY A 61 -8.90 -4.77 -1.83
N GLY A 62 -8.90 -5.94 -2.46
CA GLY A 62 -7.91 -6.96 -2.19
C GLY A 62 -7.40 -7.57 -3.46
N VAL A 63 -6.14 -7.93 -3.47
CA VAL A 63 -5.49 -8.64 -4.56
C VAL A 63 -4.70 -9.82 -3.99
N VAL A 64 -4.56 -10.86 -4.78
CA VAL A 64 -3.88 -12.09 -4.35
C VAL A 64 -2.86 -12.53 -5.39
N GLY A 65 -1.93 -13.39 -4.98
CA GLY A 65 -0.98 -14.01 -5.89
C GLY A 65 -0.13 -13.01 -6.66
N ASP A 66 -0.07 -13.16 -7.97
CA ASP A 66 0.76 -12.33 -8.84
C ASP A 66 0.38 -10.85 -8.80
N ASP A 67 -0.90 -10.54 -8.64
CA ASP A 67 -1.36 -9.15 -8.53
C ASP A 67 -0.84 -8.49 -7.25
N ALA A 68 -0.81 -9.23 -6.15
CA ALA A 68 -0.24 -8.72 -4.89
C ALA A 68 1.27 -8.51 -5.00
N ARG A 69 1.98 -9.43 -5.63
CA ARG A 69 3.42 -9.32 -5.88
C ARG A 69 3.75 -8.15 -6.77
N SER A 70 2.98 -7.98 -7.82
CA SER A 70 3.14 -6.87 -8.76
C SER A 70 2.91 -5.52 -8.09
N LEU A 71 1.88 -5.43 -7.24
CA LEU A 71 1.61 -4.22 -6.46
C LEU A 71 2.81 -3.87 -5.56
N ALA A 72 3.36 -4.84 -4.85
CA ALA A 72 4.52 -4.63 -3.99
C ALA A 72 5.75 -4.18 -4.78
N ASP A 73 6.01 -4.81 -5.91
CA ASP A 73 7.15 -4.46 -6.75
C ASP A 73 7.04 -3.04 -7.32
N ARG A 74 5.87 -2.67 -7.81
CA ARG A 74 5.61 -1.31 -8.32
C ARG A 74 5.78 -0.26 -7.22
N LEU A 75 5.25 -0.55 -6.04
CA LEU A 75 5.34 0.33 -4.88
C LEU A 75 6.80 0.59 -4.52
N MET A 76 7.61 -0.46 -4.40
CA MET A 76 9.01 -0.33 -4.02
C MET A 76 9.89 0.34 -5.09
N VAL A 77 9.60 0.10 -6.35
CA VAL A 77 10.29 0.81 -7.45
C VAL A 77 9.98 2.30 -7.44
N SER A 78 8.74 2.66 -7.06
CA SER A 78 8.25 4.04 -7.11
C SER A 78 8.67 4.88 -5.91
N LEU A 79 8.92 4.26 -4.76
CA LEU A 79 9.35 4.97 -3.56
C LEU A 79 10.76 5.53 -3.72
N SER A 80 11.00 6.71 -3.15
CA SER A 80 12.33 7.32 -3.14
C SER A 80 13.30 6.53 -2.27
N SER A 81 14.59 6.73 -2.49
CA SER A 81 15.63 6.13 -1.63
C SER A 81 15.48 6.55 -0.18
N GLU A 82 15.06 7.78 0.07
CA GLU A 82 14.81 8.29 1.43
C GLU A 82 13.66 7.54 2.10
N ASP A 83 12.57 7.31 1.38
CA ASP A 83 11.44 6.57 1.90
C ASP A 83 11.79 5.11 2.18
N ILE A 84 12.52 4.47 1.28
CA ILE A 84 13.02 3.10 1.47
C ILE A 84 13.90 3.03 2.72
N LEU A 85 14.81 3.98 2.88
CA LEU A 85 15.69 4.03 4.04
C LEU A 85 14.92 4.26 5.34
N HIS A 86 13.88 5.09 5.28
CA HIS A 86 12.99 5.32 6.42
C HIS A 86 12.28 4.02 6.85
N ILE A 87 11.78 3.25 5.90
CA ILE A 87 11.17 1.95 6.18
C ILE A 87 12.18 1.02 6.83
N TYR A 88 13.40 0.96 6.29
CA TYR A 88 14.45 0.10 6.83
C TYR A 88 14.79 0.46 8.28
N ARG A 89 15.01 1.75 8.55
CA ARG A 89 15.40 2.24 9.88
C ARG A 89 14.29 2.11 10.92
N ASN A 90 13.03 2.13 10.48
CA ASN A 90 11.85 2.06 11.35
C ASN A 90 11.01 0.83 11.04
N PHE A 91 11.66 -0.27 10.69
CA PHE A 91 10.99 -1.46 10.17
C PHE A 91 9.87 -1.96 11.08
N ASP A 92 10.05 -1.87 12.39
CA ASP A 92 9.04 -2.30 13.36
C ASP A 92 7.73 -1.50 13.28
N LEU A 93 7.77 -0.28 12.73
CA LEU A 93 6.55 0.52 12.48
C LEU A 93 5.76 0.05 11.26
N TYR A 94 6.38 -0.75 10.39
CA TYR A 94 5.81 -1.21 9.14
C TYR A 94 5.43 -2.69 9.15
N THR A 95 5.53 -3.34 10.28
CA THR A 95 5.19 -4.76 10.42
C THR A 95 4.57 -5.03 11.78
N ASP A 96 3.74 -6.08 11.83
CA ASP A 96 3.22 -6.61 13.10
C ASP A 96 4.12 -7.69 13.70
N ASN A 97 5.29 -7.93 13.09
CA ASN A 97 6.26 -8.98 13.44
C ASN A 97 5.67 -10.41 13.34
N ARG A 98 4.56 -10.56 12.65
CA ARG A 98 3.90 -11.86 12.46
C ARG A 98 3.79 -12.19 10.97
N SER A 99 2.85 -11.56 10.30
CA SER A 99 2.50 -11.95 8.94
C SER A 99 2.20 -10.76 8.02
N SER A 100 2.23 -9.54 8.53
CA SER A 100 1.81 -8.38 7.76
C SER A 100 2.89 -7.31 7.67
N PHE A 101 2.92 -6.67 6.52
CA PHE A 101 3.73 -5.50 6.23
C PHE A 101 2.81 -4.38 5.78
N TYR A 102 2.93 -3.21 6.40
CA TYR A 102 2.02 -2.09 6.19
C TYR A 102 2.74 -0.93 5.55
N ILE A 103 2.14 -0.35 4.52
CA ILE A 103 2.62 0.88 3.88
C ILE A 103 1.46 1.87 3.80
N ARG A 104 1.76 3.13 4.10
CA ARG A 104 0.83 4.25 3.92
C ARG A 104 1.44 5.24 2.96
N ILE A 105 0.74 5.56 1.89
CA ILE A 105 1.19 6.52 0.90
C ILE A 105 0.24 7.71 0.80
N SER A 106 0.77 8.86 0.42
CA SER A 106 0.00 10.08 0.28
C SER A 106 -1.00 9.99 -0.86
N LYS A 107 -2.29 10.19 -0.58
CA LYS A 107 -3.33 10.29 -1.60
C LYS A 107 -3.05 11.44 -2.56
N GLN A 108 -2.68 12.59 -2.03
CA GLN A 108 -2.46 13.79 -2.83
C GLN A 108 -1.27 13.63 -3.79
N GLU A 109 -0.19 13.05 -3.32
CA GLU A 109 0.97 12.78 -4.18
C GLU A 109 0.64 11.72 -5.23
N MET A 110 -0.13 10.70 -4.86
CA MET A 110 -0.55 9.65 -5.79
C MET A 110 -1.36 10.22 -6.97
N VAL A 111 -2.26 11.17 -6.70
CA VAL A 111 -3.04 11.84 -7.75
C VAL A 111 -2.12 12.60 -8.72
N LYS A 112 -0.98 13.08 -8.24
CA LYS A 112 0.04 13.73 -9.06
C LYS A 112 0.98 12.75 -9.76
N GLY A 113 0.76 11.46 -9.58
CA GLY A 113 1.59 10.40 -10.18
C GLY A 113 2.84 10.05 -9.37
N ARG A 114 2.92 10.48 -8.12
CA ARG A 114 4.08 10.22 -7.25
C ARG A 114 3.69 9.33 -6.08
N ILE A 115 4.58 8.41 -5.73
CA ILE A 115 4.40 7.52 -4.59
C ILE A 115 5.35 7.98 -3.48
N ARG A 116 4.76 8.43 -2.36
CA ARG A 116 5.51 8.89 -1.18
C ARG A 116 4.83 8.39 0.08
N LEU A 117 5.63 8.05 1.09
CA LEU A 117 5.11 7.69 2.40
C LEU A 117 4.37 8.87 3.02
N SER A 118 3.31 8.56 3.77
CA SER A 118 2.52 9.56 4.49
C SER A 118 2.03 9.00 5.81
N GLN A 119 1.93 9.87 6.82
CA GLN A 119 1.42 9.50 8.14
C GLN A 119 -0.05 9.89 8.33
N SER A 120 -0.61 10.70 7.44
CA SER A 120 -1.98 11.19 7.57
C SER A 120 -2.69 11.16 6.22
N ASP A 121 -4.00 10.92 6.25
CA ASP A 121 -4.88 10.92 5.08
C ASP A 121 -4.30 10.10 3.92
N ALA A 122 -3.98 8.86 4.21
CA ALA A 122 -3.18 8.01 3.33
C ALA A 122 -4.01 6.92 2.68
N VAL A 123 -3.47 6.39 1.57
CA VAL A 123 -3.83 5.07 1.06
C VAL A 123 -3.09 4.05 1.93
N ARG A 124 -3.83 3.17 2.56
CA ARG A 124 -3.26 2.12 3.42
C ARG A 124 -3.18 0.82 2.63
N ILE A 125 -2.00 0.22 2.64
CA ILE A 125 -1.77 -1.04 1.96
C ILE A 125 -1.20 -2.02 2.96
N ARG A 126 -1.86 -3.17 3.12
CA ARG A 126 -1.42 -4.23 4.00
C ARG A 126 -1.06 -5.44 3.16
N PHE A 127 0.19 -5.84 3.19
CA PHE A 127 0.68 -7.05 2.54
C PHE A 127 0.74 -8.19 3.53
N LYS A 128 0.29 -9.38 3.12
CA LYS A 128 0.44 -10.60 3.91
C LYS A 128 1.57 -11.45 3.37
N LEU A 129 2.37 -11.95 4.31
CA LEU A 129 3.48 -12.86 4.03
C LEU A 129 3.00 -14.31 3.98
N ALA A 130 3.72 -15.15 3.26
CA ALA A 130 3.46 -16.58 3.23
C ALA A 130 3.60 -17.19 4.62
N LYS A 131 2.60 -17.96 5.07
CA LYS A 131 2.52 -18.51 6.44
C LYS A 131 3.75 -19.29 6.89
N ARG A 132 4.36 -20.04 5.99
CA ARG A 132 5.47 -20.95 6.32
C ARG A 132 6.81 -20.25 6.53
N MET A 133 6.88 -18.95 6.24
CA MET A 133 8.16 -18.25 6.16
C MET A 133 8.12 -16.88 6.84
N HIS A 134 7.20 -16.66 7.78
CA HIS A 134 6.99 -15.32 8.35
C HIS A 134 8.28 -14.67 8.83
N ARG A 135 9.04 -15.36 9.69
CA ARG A 135 10.26 -14.80 10.25
C ARG A 135 11.34 -14.61 9.18
N ALA A 136 11.59 -15.65 8.40
CA ALA A 136 12.57 -15.57 7.31
C ALA A 136 12.17 -14.55 6.26
N SER A 137 10.87 -14.46 5.95
CA SER A 137 10.36 -13.48 4.98
C SER A 137 10.51 -12.05 5.46
N LEU A 138 10.27 -11.79 6.75
CA LEU A 138 10.47 -10.46 7.34
C LEU A 138 11.94 -10.05 7.31
N GLU A 139 12.85 -10.96 7.64
CA GLU A 139 14.28 -10.69 7.56
C GLU A 139 14.74 -10.46 6.12
N ALA A 140 14.27 -11.26 5.19
CA ALA A 140 14.57 -11.09 3.77
C ALA A 140 14.04 -9.75 3.24
N LEU A 141 12.83 -9.38 3.63
CA LEU A 141 12.23 -8.10 3.27
C LEU A 141 13.07 -6.94 3.79
N ARG A 142 13.42 -6.97 5.07
CA ARG A 142 14.24 -5.92 5.67
C ARG A 142 15.60 -5.79 4.98
N SER A 143 16.26 -6.91 4.74
CA SER A 143 17.57 -6.92 4.07
C SER A 143 17.48 -6.40 2.64
N ALA A 144 16.41 -6.71 1.93
CA ALA A 144 16.20 -6.26 0.56
C ALA A 144 16.06 -4.75 0.44
N LEU A 145 15.58 -4.07 1.49
CA LEU A 145 15.42 -2.62 1.49
C LEU A 145 16.75 -1.86 1.40
N VAL A 146 17.85 -2.46 1.79
CA VAL A 146 19.19 -1.85 1.75
C VAL A 146 20.12 -2.49 0.72
N GLY A 147 19.67 -3.55 0.10
CA GLY A 147 20.46 -4.27 -0.92
C GLY A 147 20.40 -3.58 -2.29
#